data_f4ba2aa2758af073c91c59c69e32427b
#
_entry.id   f4ba2aa2758af073c91c59c69e32427b
#
_cell.length_a   1.000
_cell.length_b   1.000
_cell.length_c   1.000
_cell.angle_alpha   90.00
_cell.angle_beta   90.00
_cell.angle_gamma   90.00
#
_symmetry.space_group_name_H-M   'P 1'
#
loop_
_entity.id
_entity.type
_entity.pdbx_description
1 polymer ?
#
loop_
_entity_poly.entity_id
_entity_poly.type
_entity_poly.pdbx_seq_one_letter_code
_entity_poly.pdbx_strand_id
1 'polypeptide(L)'
;MPHLIPANALAVAQIGANKLAKLNLESGRFRYRYDANSNADLSGYNVLRHSGTVWSMLDVFSVSQDEQLLSAADRAITYLFNEHLRFFRGYHNFCILEKNSIKLGGNALAALALAKLYESNKSDVLLDTAHQLCHFILEQRNVHGDFVHKRYFKSGKVSSFRSEYYVGEALLALLACYRITGDSLLLNSVREVEADLAQQGYGIREQSHWMLYSLEQLQHLDASPHIYTHAEKIATEIINNPTYLEWGRSTPIACRTEGLLAFVRMTPPKPTDSLTQVAVLKCIEENLAKQLMFKTKDGAFTRGGGDRRDQEVRIDYIQHNLSAFLHFSQLEQNR
;
A
#
# COMPACT_ATOMS: atom_id res chain seq x y z
N MET A 1 27.40 10.33 4.66
CA MET A 1 26.16 11.08 4.89
C MET A 1 25.82 10.95 6.36
N PRO A 2 25.20 11.95 7.01
CA PRO A 2 24.74 11.76 8.38
C PRO A 2 23.73 10.60 8.39
N HIS A 3 23.87 9.69 9.35
CA HIS A 3 22.92 8.59 9.53
C HIS A 3 21.52 9.18 9.75
N LEU A 4 20.54 8.66 9.02
CA LEU A 4 19.14 9.04 9.23
C LEU A 4 18.70 8.42 10.56
N ILE A 5 18.31 9.27 11.50
CA ILE A 5 17.77 8.81 12.79
C ILE A 5 16.25 8.74 12.73
N PRO A 6 15.59 7.86 13.48
CA PRO A 6 14.14 7.66 13.47
C PRO A 6 13.31 8.93 13.65
N ALA A 7 13.71 9.83 14.54
CA ALA A 7 13.03 11.11 14.74
C ALA A 7 13.01 11.99 13.47
N ASN A 8 14.09 12.00 12.70
CA ASN A 8 14.15 12.71 11.42
C ASN A 8 13.27 12.02 10.37
N ALA A 9 13.21 10.69 10.38
CA ALA A 9 12.34 9.93 9.49
C ALA A 9 10.85 10.23 9.75
N LEU A 10 10.44 10.27 11.00
CA LEU A 10 9.08 10.65 11.37
C LEU A 10 8.73 12.06 10.87
N ALA A 11 9.64 13.03 11.04
CA ALA A 11 9.43 14.39 10.53
C ALA A 11 9.25 14.43 9.01
N VAL A 12 10.02 13.63 8.25
CA VAL A 12 9.86 13.50 6.79
C VAL A 12 8.48 12.95 6.44
N ALA A 13 8.03 11.89 7.14
CA ALA A 13 6.72 11.30 6.93
C ALA A 13 5.58 12.29 7.22
N GLN A 14 5.63 13.00 8.34
CA GLN A 14 4.64 14.02 8.72
C GLN A 14 4.55 15.16 7.70
N ILE A 15 5.69 15.69 7.23
CA ILE A 15 5.72 16.76 6.22
C ILE A 15 5.10 16.23 4.91
N GLY A 16 5.40 14.99 4.50
CA GLY A 16 4.81 14.35 3.33
C GLY A 16 3.29 14.16 3.46
N ALA A 17 2.81 13.70 4.61
CA ALA A 17 1.38 13.53 4.87
C ALA A 17 0.64 14.89 4.87
N ASN A 18 1.21 15.92 5.49
CA ASN A 18 0.65 17.27 5.46
C ASN A 18 0.64 17.86 4.03
N LYS A 19 1.60 17.49 3.20
CA LYS A 19 1.56 17.82 1.76
C LYS A 19 0.37 17.13 1.07
N LEU A 20 0.12 15.85 1.35
CA LEU A 20 -1.03 15.13 0.80
C LEU A 20 -2.37 15.76 1.26
N ALA A 21 -2.48 16.12 2.54
CA ALA A 21 -3.67 16.80 3.05
C ALA A 21 -3.93 18.13 2.33
N LYS A 22 -2.88 18.90 2.02
CA LYS A 22 -2.99 20.15 1.23
C LYS A 22 -3.34 19.91 -0.25
N LEU A 23 -3.01 18.72 -0.80
CA LEU A 23 -3.40 18.34 -2.16
C LEU A 23 -4.84 17.80 -2.22
N ASN A 24 -5.47 17.51 -1.08
CA ASN A 24 -6.88 17.12 -1.01
C ASN A 24 -7.76 18.37 -1.10
N LEU A 25 -8.54 18.46 -2.18
CA LEU A 25 -9.45 19.57 -2.45
C LEU A 25 -10.70 19.49 -1.56
N GLU A 26 -11.48 20.57 -1.47
CA GLU A 26 -12.75 20.60 -0.72
C GLU A 26 -13.74 19.54 -1.18
N SER A 27 -13.72 19.17 -2.46
CA SER A 27 -14.52 18.06 -3.02
C SER A 27 -14.11 16.67 -2.52
N GLY A 28 -12.99 16.54 -1.79
CA GLY A 28 -12.37 15.28 -1.39
C GLY A 28 -11.50 14.63 -2.48
N ARG A 29 -11.55 15.14 -3.70
CA ARG A 29 -10.66 14.71 -4.77
C ARG A 29 -9.26 15.26 -4.53
N PHE A 30 -8.21 14.48 -4.87
CA PHE A 30 -6.84 14.99 -4.81
C PHE A 30 -6.46 15.78 -6.09
N ARG A 31 -5.64 16.82 -5.92
CA ARG A 31 -4.79 17.31 -6.99
C ARG A 31 -3.78 16.21 -7.31
N TYR A 32 -4.11 15.37 -8.27
CA TYR A 32 -3.54 14.04 -8.43
C TYR A 32 -2.08 14.04 -8.85
N ARG A 33 -1.70 14.90 -9.80
CA ARG A 33 -0.32 15.03 -10.27
C ARG A 33 -0.07 16.39 -10.90
N TYR A 34 1.16 16.86 -10.77
CA TYR A 34 1.60 18.15 -11.29
C TYR A 34 3.10 18.15 -11.56
N ASP A 35 3.60 19.13 -12.33
CA ASP A 35 5.02 19.36 -12.54
C ASP A 35 5.57 20.26 -11.41
N ALA A 36 6.65 19.82 -10.74
CA ALA A 36 7.20 20.52 -9.57
C ALA A 36 7.84 21.87 -9.91
N ASN A 37 8.34 22.06 -11.13
CA ASN A 37 9.00 23.29 -11.56
C ASN A 37 7.99 24.37 -11.97
N SER A 38 7.04 24.00 -12.83
CA SER A 38 6.04 24.95 -13.36
C SER A 38 4.79 25.04 -12.49
N ASN A 39 4.61 24.10 -11.54
CA ASN A 39 3.41 23.94 -10.76
C ASN A 39 2.12 23.70 -11.60
N ALA A 40 2.28 23.31 -12.86
CA ALA A 40 1.17 23.04 -13.77
C ALA A 40 0.56 21.65 -13.50
N ASP A 41 -0.78 21.58 -13.50
CA ASP A 41 -1.49 20.31 -13.36
C ASP A 41 -1.28 19.42 -14.58
N LEU A 42 -1.10 18.14 -14.33
CA LEU A 42 -1.02 17.11 -15.35
C LEU A 42 -2.32 16.29 -15.37
N SER A 43 -2.76 15.90 -16.56
CA SER A 43 -4.01 15.16 -16.75
C SER A 43 -3.96 13.74 -16.18
N GLY A 44 -5.10 13.21 -15.78
CA GLY A 44 -5.28 11.83 -15.32
C GLY A 44 -5.76 11.76 -13.87
N TYR A 45 -6.24 10.58 -13.49
CA TYR A 45 -6.65 10.20 -12.14
C TYR A 45 -6.63 8.70 -12.02
N ASN A 46 -6.43 8.20 -10.79
CA ASN A 46 -6.51 6.77 -10.51
C ASN A 46 -7.05 6.56 -9.08
N VAL A 47 -8.18 5.89 -8.99
CA VAL A 47 -8.90 5.67 -7.71
C VAL A 47 -8.14 4.75 -6.76
N LEU A 48 -7.40 3.78 -7.28
CA LEU A 48 -6.54 2.92 -6.49
C LEU A 48 -5.50 3.75 -5.73
N ARG A 49 -4.82 4.68 -6.44
CA ARG A 49 -3.83 5.55 -5.80
C ARG A 49 -4.47 6.57 -4.85
N HIS A 50 -5.68 7.04 -5.16
CA HIS A 50 -6.48 7.84 -4.24
C HIS A 50 -6.65 7.11 -2.89
N SER A 51 -7.12 5.87 -2.91
CA SER A 51 -7.37 5.07 -1.71
C SER A 51 -6.08 4.74 -0.94
N GLY A 52 -5.01 4.36 -1.65
CA GLY A 52 -3.70 4.13 -1.03
C GLY A 52 -3.13 5.39 -0.36
N THR A 53 -3.36 6.57 -0.97
CA THR A 53 -2.98 7.86 -0.37
C THR A 53 -3.74 8.13 0.93
N VAL A 54 -5.04 7.83 0.98
CA VAL A 54 -5.84 7.96 2.20
C VAL A 54 -5.31 7.03 3.29
N TRP A 55 -5.05 5.77 2.95
CA TRP A 55 -4.51 4.81 3.89
C TRP A 55 -3.18 5.28 4.51
N SER A 56 -2.24 5.75 3.70
CA SER A 56 -0.95 6.23 4.19
C SER A 56 -1.04 7.52 5.04
N MET A 57 -1.96 8.44 4.71
CA MET A 57 -2.22 9.61 5.57
C MET A 57 -2.74 9.18 6.94
N LEU A 58 -3.64 8.20 6.99
CA LEU A 58 -4.19 7.68 8.24
C LEU A 58 -3.15 6.90 9.06
N ASP A 59 -2.16 6.26 8.42
CA ASP A 59 -1.02 5.68 9.13
C ASP A 59 -0.19 6.75 9.84
N VAL A 60 0.08 7.89 9.18
CA VAL A 60 0.75 9.01 9.84
C VAL A 60 -0.13 9.62 10.93
N PHE A 61 -1.45 9.76 10.70
CA PHE A 61 -2.39 10.23 11.72
C PHE A 61 -2.34 9.37 12.99
N SER A 62 -2.26 8.04 12.86
CA SER A 62 -2.24 7.14 14.02
C SER A 62 -1.07 7.42 15.00
N VAL A 63 0.01 8.03 14.50
CA VAL A 63 1.20 8.38 15.30
C VAL A 63 1.20 9.87 15.67
N SER A 64 0.80 10.76 14.75
CA SER A 64 0.90 12.22 14.94
C SER A 64 -0.30 12.84 15.61
N GLN A 65 -1.49 12.21 15.51
CA GLN A 65 -2.79 12.75 15.93
C GLN A 65 -3.11 14.12 15.30
N ASP A 66 -2.58 14.37 14.07
CA ASP A 66 -2.83 15.61 13.35
C ASP A 66 -4.23 15.58 12.70
N GLU A 67 -5.18 16.31 13.25
CA GLU A 67 -6.58 16.37 12.82
C GLU A 67 -6.76 16.85 11.36
N GLN A 68 -5.77 17.53 10.78
CA GLN A 68 -5.82 17.91 9.38
C GLN A 68 -5.75 16.67 8.46
N LEU A 69 -5.00 15.64 8.86
CA LEU A 69 -4.90 14.39 8.13
C LEU A 69 -6.22 13.61 8.19
N LEU A 70 -6.83 13.53 9.37
CA LEU A 70 -8.13 12.88 9.56
C LEU A 70 -9.22 13.57 8.74
N SER A 71 -9.32 14.89 8.82
CA SER A 71 -10.29 15.68 8.05
C SER A 71 -10.10 15.53 6.53
N ALA A 72 -8.86 15.48 6.04
CA ALA A 72 -8.58 15.24 4.63
C ALA A 72 -8.97 13.81 4.21
N ALA A 73 -8.72 12.81 5.06
CA ALA A 73 -9.11 11.43 4.83
C ALA A 73 -10.65 11.28 4.76
N ASP A 74 -11.40 11.90 5.66
CA ASP A 74 -12.87 11.90 5.66
C ASP A 74 -13.44 12.48 4.36
N ARG A 75 -12.92 13.63 3.90
CA ARG A 75 -13.34 14.21 2.63
C ARG A 75 -13.02 13.28 1.45
N ALA A 76 -11.85 12.67 1.46
CA ALA A 76 -11.44 11.76 0.39
C ALA A 76 -12.29 10.48 0.36
N ILE A 77 -12.68 9.93 1.49
CA ILE A 77 -13.60 8.78 1.57
C ILE A 77 -15.01 9.19 1.13
N THR A 78 -15.48 10.37 1.51
CA THR A 78 -16.77 10.90 1.02
C THR A 78 -16.78 11.00 -0.51
N TYR A 79 -15.70 11.49 -1.12
CA TYR A 79 -15.54 11.51 -2.57
C TYR A 79 -15.57 10.10 -3.17
N LEU A 80 -14.86 9.14 -2.54
CA LEU A 80 -14.84 7.74 -2.98
C LEU A 80 -16.25 7.13 -2.98
N PHE A 81 -17.06 7.37 -1.94
CA PHE A 81 -18.44 6.88 -1.85
C PHE A 81 -19.32 7.46 -2.93
N ASN A 82 -19.28 8.77 -3.12
CA ASN A 82 -20.16 9.47 -4.05
C ASN A 82 -19.84 9.10 -5.51
N GLU A 83 -18.56 9.04 -5.86
CA GLU A 83 -18.13 8.95 -7.25
C GLU A 83 -17.82 7.52 -7.70
N HIS A 84 -17.42 6.62 -6.79
CA HIS A 84 -16.81 5.35 -7.17
C HIS A 84 -17.44 4.10 -6.55
N LEU A 85 -18.18 4.21 -5.42
CA LEU A 85 -18.83 3.07 -4.78
C LEU A 85 -20.09 2.69 -5.52
N ARG A 86 -20.19 1.46 -6.02
CA ARG A 86 -21.34 0.99 -6.81
C ARG A 86 -21.64 -0.48 -6.53
N PHE A 87 -22.90 -0.89 -6.73
CA PHE A 87 -23.24 -2.30 -6.87
C PHE A 87 -22.95 -2.78 -8.28
N PHE A 88 -22.34 -3.95 -8.39
CA PHE A 88 -22.13 -4.60 -9.69
C PHE A 88 -23.22 -5.64 -9.92
N ARG A 89 -23.77 -5.69 -11.14
CA ARG A 89 -24.87 -6.58 -11.52
C ARG A 89 -24.52 -8.05 -11.22
N GLY A 90 -25.41 -8.75 -10.50
CA GLY A 90 -25.23 -10.16 -10.10
C GLY A 90 -24.36 -10.38 -8.87
N TYR A 91 -23.91 -9.31 -8.23
CA TYR A 91 -23.20 -9.33 -6.96
C TYR A 91 -24.00 -8.59 -5.89
N HIS A 92 -23.86 -9.02 -4.65
CA HIS A 92 -24.59 -8.45 -3.52
C HIS A 92 -23.77 -7.40 -2.77
N ASN A 93 -22.46 -7.37 -3.03
CA ASN A 93 -21.52 -6.51 -2.33
C ASN A 93 -21.11 -5.29 -3.17
N PHE A 94 -20.67 -4.22 -2.50
CA PHE A 94 -20.14 -3.04 -3.17
C PHE A 94 -18.83 -3.34 -3.90
N CYS A 95 -18.61 -2.58 -4.96
CA CYS A 95 -17.32 -2.53 -5.66
C CYS A 95 -16.90 -1.09 -5.96
N ILE A 96 -15.62 -0.89 -6.19
CA ILE A 96 -15.05 0.37 -6.63
C ILE A 96 -14.99 0.40 -8.15
N LEU A 97 -15.75 1.34 -8.71
CA LEU A 97 -15.83 1.58 -10.15
C LEU A 97 -14.98 2.78 -10.57
N GLU A 98 -14.05 2.56 -11.49
CA GLU A 98 -13.32 3.62 -12.16
C GLU A 98 -13.65 3.63 -13.67
N LYS A 99 -14.41 4.63 -14.12
CA LYS A 99 -14.96 4.71 -15.49
C LYS A 99 -15.83 3.48 -15.82
N ASN A 100 -15.28 2.49 -16.53
CA ASN A 100 -15.96 1.23 -16.87
C ASN A 100 -15.18 0.01 -16.35
N SER A 101 -14.32 0.19 -15.37
CA SER A 101 -13.43 -0.87 -14.86
C SER A 101 -13.60 -1.06 -13.38
N ILE A 102 -13.77 -2.31 -12.96
CA ILE A 102 -13.65 -2.77 -11.59
C ILE A 102 -12.29 -3.46 -11.49
N LYS A 103 -11.40 -2.94 -10.65
CA LYS A 103 -10.05 -3.47 -10.46
C LYS A 103 -9.91 -4.06 -9.06
N LEU A 104 -9.29 -5.23 -8.95
CA LEU A 104 -9.06 -5.91 -7.68
C LEU A 104 -8.35 -4.99 -6.67
N GLY A 105 -7.21 -4.40 -7.06
CA GLY A 105 -6.46 -3.50 -6.19
C GLY A 105 -7.21 -2.21 -5.82
N GLY A 106 -8.14 -1.73 -6.68
CA GLY A 106 -9.00 -0.59 -6.35
C GLY A 106 -9.94 -0.89 -5.19
N ASN A 107 -10.53 -2.10 -5.16
CA ASN A 107 -11.37 -2.57 -4.06
C ASN A 107 -10.52 -2.81 -2.79
N ALA A 108 -9.35 -3.41 -2.95
CA ALA A 108 -8.44 -3.72 -1.85
C ALA A 108 -7.97 -2.45 -1.11
N LEU A 109 -7.42 -1.48 -1.84
CA LEU A 109 -6.94 -0.24 -1.21
C LEU A 109 -8.07 0.62 -0.65
N ALA A 110 -9.27 0.56 -1.24
CA ALA A 110 -10.44 1.19 -0.66
C ALA A 110 -10.83 0.54 0.66
N ALA A 111 -10.90 -0.80 0.72
CA ALA A 111 -11.19 -1.52 1.95
C ALA A 111 -10.16 -1.23 3.05
N LEU A 112 -8.86 -1.18 2.70
CA LEU A 112 -7.78 -0.79 3.63
C LEU A 112 -7.98 0.63 4.20
N ALA A 113 -8.27 1.60 3.33
CA ALA A 113 -8.50 2.99 3.74
C ALA A 113 -9.72 3.11 4.66
N LEU A 114 -10.81 2.40 4.36
CA LEU A 114 -12.02 2.37 5.17
C LEU A 114 -11.79 1.70 6.52
N ALA A 115 -11.12 0.55 6.55
CA ALA A 115 -10.77 -0.14 7.79
C ALA A 115 -9.92 0.76 8.70
N LYS A 116 -8.95 1.46 8.12
CA LYS A 116 -8.07 2.37 8.87
C LYS A 116 -8.81 3.60 9.40
N LEU A 117 -9.71 4.18 8.61
CA LEU A 117 -10.54 5.31 9.06
C LEU A 117 -11.52 4.87 10.15
N TYR A 118 -12.09 3.67 10.05
CA TYR A 118 -12.92 3.08 11.10
C TYR A 118 -12.19 2.96 12.44
N GLU A 119 -10.90 2.65 12.45
CA GLU A 119 -10.10 2.61 13.69
C GLU A 119 -10.15 3.94 14.45
N SER A 120 -10.26 5.06 13.74
CA SER A 120 -10.27 6.41 14.30
C SER A 120 -11.65 6.89 14.75
N ASN A 121 -12.71 6.62 13.99
CA ASN A 121 -14.03 7.22 14.25
C ASN A 121 -15.15 6.21 14.57
N LYS A 122 -14.88 4.89 14.45
CA LYS A 122 -15.81 3.80 14.77
C LYS A 122 -17.15 3.86 14.03
N SER A 123 -17.19 4.44 12.84
CA SER A 123 -18.40 4.52 12.02
C SER A 123 -18.79 3.16 11.44
N ASP A 124 -19.96 2.64 11.78
CA ASP A 124 -20.48 1.37 11.26
C ASP A 124 -20.59 1.36 9.74
N VAL A 125 -20.87 2.49 9.10
CA VAL A 125 -20.93 2.61 7.64
C VAL A 125 -19.57 2.31 7.00
N LEU A 126 -18.48 2.73 7.63
CA LEU A 126 -17.11 2.43 7.14
C LEU A 126 -16.81 0.94 7.29
N LEU A 127 -17.15 0.36 8.45
CA LEU A 127 -16.97 -1.06 8.74
C LEU A 127 -17.74 -1.93 7.75
N ASP A 128 -19.03 -1.68 7.60
CA ASP A 128 -19.91 -2.43 6.70
C ASP A 128 -19.44 -2.33 5.25
N THR A 129 -19.04 -1.13 4.82
CA THR A 129 -18.55 -0.95 3.44
C THR A 129 -17.22 -1.65 3.22
N ALA A 130 -16.28 -1.58 4.17
CA ALA A 130 -15.01 -2.30 4.08
C ALA A 130 -15.23 -3.81 4.01
N HIS A 131 -16.14 -4.34 4.84
CA HIS A 131 -16.51 -5.76 4.86
C HIS A 131 -17.13 -6.20 3.53
N GLN A 132 -18.07 -5.43 2.97
CA GLN A 132 -18.66 -5.71 1.66
C GLN A 132 -17.63 -5.69 0.52
N LEU A 133 -16.68 -4.74 0.53
CA LEU A 133 -15.59 -4.72 -0.45
C LEU A 133 -14.70 -5.96 -0.33
N CYS A 134 -14.43 -6.44 0.89
CA CYS A 134 -13.68 -7.67 1.12
C CYS A 134 -14.43 -8.90 0.62
N HIS A 135 -15.73 -9.00 0.86
CA HIS A 135 -16.55 -10.06 0.28
C HIS A 135 -16.60 -10.01 -1.25
N PHE A 136 -16.70 -8.81 -1.84
CA PHE A 136 -16.56 -8.67 -3.29
C PHE A 136 -15.19 -9.14 -3.81
N ILE A 137 -14.09 -8.90 -3.08
CA ILE A 137 -12.76 -9.43 -3.41
C ILE A 137 -12.78 -10.97 -3.43
N LEU A 138 -13.39 -11.62 -2.42
CA LEU A 138 -13.52 -13.08 -2.40
C LEU A 138 -14.32 -13.63 -3.57
N GLU A 139 -15.38 -12.93 -3.99
CA GLU A 139 -16.19 -13.28 -5.18
C GLU A 139 -15.41 -13.16 -6.50
N GLN A 140 -14.23 -12.49 -6.49
CA GLN A 140 -13.35 -12.44 -7.65
C GLN A 140 -12.37 -13.63 -7.73
N ARG A 141 -12.34 -14.56 -6.75
CA ARG A 141 -11.56 -15.80 -6.86
C ARG A 141 -12.11 -16.65 -8.02
N ASN A 142 -11.22 -17.16 -8.84
CA ASN A 142 -11.57 -18.09 -9.90
C ASN A 142 -11.44 -19.55 -9.42
N VAL A 143 -11.83 -20.48 -10.26
CA VAL A 143 -11.82 -21.93 -9.94
C VAL A 143 -10.40 -22.50 -9.73
N HIS A 144 -9.37 -21.76 -10.09
CA HIS A 144 -7.95 -22.14 -9.90
C HIS A 144 -7.34 -21.48 -8.64
N GLY A 145 -8.16 -20.84 -7.78
CA GLY A 145 -7.69 -20.18 -6.57
C GLY A 145 -7.08 -18.79 -6.75
N ASP A 146 -6.91 -18.35 -7.98
CA ASP A 146 -6.40 -17.01 -8.32
C ASP A 146 -7.54 -15.97 -8.39
N PHE A 147 -7.21 -14.70 -8.51
CA PHE A 147 -8.17 -13.61 -8.59
C PHE A 147 -8.36 -13.06 -10.00
N VAL A 148 -9.57 -12.60 -10.29
CA VAL A 148 -9.86 -11.74 -11.44
C VAL A 148 -9.32 -10.34 -11.13
N HIS A 149 -8.26 -9.90 -11.82
CA HIS A 149 -7.62 -8.61 -11.57
C HIS A 149 -8.40 -7.41 -12.09
N LYS A 150 -9.18 -7.61 -13.14
CA LYS A 150 -9.98 -6.55 -13.76
C LYS A 150 -11.22 -7.10 -14.46
N ARG A 151 -12.33 -6.42 -14.27
CA ARG A 151 -13.60 -6.68 -14.94
C ARG A 151 -14.18 -5.39 -15.53
N TYR A 152 -14.89 -5.48 -16.65
CA TYR A 152 -15.61 -4.36 -17.22
C TYR A 152 -17.01 -4.25 -16.64
N PHE A 153 -17.37 -3.09 -16.10
CA PHE A 153 -18.63 -2.90 -15.38
C PHE A 153 -19.87 -3.10 -16.27
N LYS A 154 -19.89 -2.48 -17.45
CA LYS A 154 -21.06 -2.55 -18.35
C LYS A 154 -21.34 -3.95 -18.90
N SER A 155 -20.30 -4.66 -19.32
CA SER A 155 -20.43 -5.98 -19.95
C SER A 155 -20.27 -7.17 -19.00
N GLY A 156 -19.70 -6.97 -17.81
CA GLY A 156 -19.30 -8.04 -16.88
C GLY A 156 -18.08 -8.86 -17.36
N LYS A 157 -17.56 -8.58 -18.56
CA LYS A 157 -16.46 -9.36 -19.15
C LYS A 157 -15.17 -9.24 -18.31
N VAL A 158 -14.54 -10.38 -18.04
CA VAL A 158 -13.21 -10.43 -17.43
C VAL A 158 -12.16 -9.95 -18.44
N SER A 159 -11.23 -9.12 -17.98
CA SER A 159 -10.08 -8.67 -18.76
C SER A 159 -8.90 -9.62 -18.55
N SER A 160 -8.06 -9.79 -19.56
CA SER A 160 -6.77 -10.48 -19.44
C SER A 160 -5.70 -9.68 -18.68
N PHE A 161 -6.01 -8.43 -18.31
CA PHE A 161 -5.10 -7.58 -17.54
C PHE A 161 -4.74 -8.22 -16.19
N ARG A 162 -3.45 -8.26 -15.88
CA ARG A 162 -2.90 -8.67 -14.59
C ARG A 162 -2.00 -7.59 -14.03
N SER A 163 -1.98 -7.45 -12.72
CA SER A 163 -1.09 -6.56 -11.98
C SER A 163 -0.22 -7.40 -11.04
N GLU A 164 1.02 -7.06 -10.92
CA GLU A 164 1.97 -7.68 -9.98
C GLU A 164 1.70 -7.32 -8.51
N TYR A 165 0.81 -6.33 -8.26
CA TYR A 165 0.53 -5.81 -6.92
C TYR A 165 -0.81 -6.26 -6.34
N TYR A 166 -1.82 -6.49 -7.19
CA TYR A 166 -3.20 -6.60 -6.75
C TYR A 166 -3.50 -7.76 -5.81
N VAL A 167 -2.77 -8.87 -5.92
CA VAL A 167 -2.98 -10.01 -5.03
C VAL A 167 -2.51 -9.67 -3.62
N GLY A 168 -1.30 -9.11 -3.45
CA GLY A 168 -0.80 -8.68 -2.15
C GLY A 168 -1.68 -7.59 -1.52
N GLU A 169 -2.16 -6.61 -2.32
CA GLU A 169 -3.13 -5.61 -1.87
C GLU A 169 -4.42 -6.27 -1.37
N ALA A 170 -4.94 -7.27 -2.09
CA ALA A 170 -6.17 -7.99 -1.72
C ALA A 170 -5.99 -8.78 -0.41
N LEU A 171 -4.90 -9.55 -0.27
CA LEU A 171 -4.63 -10.29 0.95
C LEU A 171 -4.49 -9.36 2.16
N LEU A 172 -3.78 -8.25 2.02
CA LEU A 172 -3.64 -7.25 3.09
C LEU A 172 -4.99 -6.65 3.50
N ALA A 173 -5.85 -6.34 2.52
CA ALA A 173 -7.20 -5.82 2.79
C ALA A 173 -8.07 -6.82 3.55
N LEU A 174 -8.04 -8.10 3.14
CA LEU A 174 -8.78 -9.17 3.83
C LEU A 174 -8.31 -9.33 5.27
N LEU A 175 -7.00 -9.30 5.54
CA LEU A 175 -6.42 -9.37 6.89
C LEU A 175 -6.80 -8.16 7.75
N ALA A 176 -6.72 -6.94 7.20
CA ALA A 176 -7.13 -5.72 7.90
C ALA A 176 -8.61 -5.77 8.29
N CYS A 177 -9.46 -6.20 7.37
CA CYS A 177 -10.90 -6.34 7.63
C CYS A 177 -11.18 -7.45 8.65
N TYR A 178 -10.51 -8.61 8.56
CA TYR A 178 -10.60 -9.66 9.56
C TYR A 178 -10.30 -9.15 10.98
N ARG A 179 -9.26 -8.34 11.15
CA ARG A 179 -8.85 -7.81 12.46
C ARG A 179 -9.92 -6.95 13.14
N ILE A 180 -10.79 -6.30 12.37
CA ILE A 180 -11.84 -5.43 12.91
C ILE A 180 -13.20 -6.11 12.98
N THR A 181 -13.46 -7.13 12.13
CA THR A 181 -14.76 -7.83 12.06
C THR A 181 -14.76 -9.20 12.76
N GLY A 182 -13.61 -9.88 12.83
CA GLY A 182 -13.50 -11.28 13.26
C GLY A 182 -14.05 -12.29 12.25
N ASP A 183 -14.38 -11.87 11.02
CA ASP A 183 -14.92 -12.78 10.00
C ASP A 183 -13.87 -13.81 9.55
N SER A 184 -14.00 -15.03 10.09
CA SER A 184 -13.05 -16.13 9.85
C SER A 184 -12.95 -16.56 8.38
N LEU A 185 -13.96 -16.28 7.55
CA LEU A 185 -13.91 -16.56 6.11
C LEU A 185 -12.78 -15.76 5.43
N LEU A 186 -12.57 -14.51 5.86
CA LEU A 186 -11.51 -13.66 5.31
C LEU A 186 -10.13 -14.25 5.62
N LEU A 187 -9.86 -14.60 6.87
CA LEU A 187 -8.57 -15.18 7.29
C LEU A 187 -8.31 -16.54 6.63
N ASN A 188 -9.31 -17.43 6.62
CA ASN A 188 -9.15 -18.75 6.02
C ASN A 188 -8.88 -18.66 4.52
N SER A 189 -9.55 -17.73 3.82
CA SER A 189 -9.29 -17.48 2.39
C SER A 189 -7.86 -16.97 2.14
N VAL A 190 -7.34 -16.11 3.03
CA VAL A 190 -5.95 -15.65 2.92
C VAL A 190 -4.96 -16.80 3.12
N ARG A 191 -5.17 -17.67 4.12
CA ARG A 191 -4.31 -18.83 4.37
C ARG A 191 -4.24 -19.78 3.17
N GLU A 192 -5.40 -20.09 2.58
CA GLU A 192 -5.47 -20.95 1.39
C GLU A 192 -4.71 -20.34 0.21
N VAL A 193 -4.98 -19.07 -0.10
CA VAL A 193 -4.34 -18.39 -1.24
C VAL A 193 -2.84 -18.24 -1.01
N GLU A 194 -2.41 -17.87 0.20
CA GLU A 194 -0.99 -17.70 0.52
C GLU A 194 -0.21 -19.01 0.39
N ALA A 195 -0.76 -20.12 0.85
CA ALA A 195 -0.11 -21.44 0.74
C ALA A 195 0.18 -21.81 -0.74
N ASP A 196 -0.74 -21.54 -1.65
CA ASP A 196 -0.57 -21.75 -3.08
C ASP A 196 0.46 -20.76 -3.68
N LEU A 197 0.42 -19.50 -3.28
CA LEU A 197 1.35 -18.46 -3.73
C LEU A 197 2.79 -18.74 -3.28
N ALA A 198 2.96 -19.23 -2.05
CA ALA A 198 4.27 -19.60 -1.51
C ALA A 198 4.92 -20.73 -2.31
N GLN A 199 4.13 -21.76 -2.73
CA GLN A 199 4.59 -22.83 -3.57
C GLN A 199 5.01 -22.35 -4.97
N GLN A 200 4.29 -21.37 -5.52
CA GLN A 200 4.57 -20.77 -6.82
C GLN A 200 5.71 -19.76 -6.80
N GLY A 201 6.18 -19.34 -5.61
CA GLY A 201 7.16 -18.27 -5.44
C GLY A 201 6.63 -16.91 -5.91
N TYR A 202 5.32 -16.67 -5.75
CA TYR A 202 4.69 -15.44 -6.20
C TYR A 202 5.26 -14.21 -5.48
N GLY A 203 5.48 -13.15 -6.22
CA GLY A 203 6.00 -11.88 -5.69
C GLY A 203 7.52 -11.83 -5.51
N ILE A 204 8.26 -12.95 -5.68
CA ILE A 204 9.72 -12.97 -5.57
C ILE A 204 10.33 -12.15 -6.71
N ARG A 205 10.07 -12.52 -7.96
CA ARG A 205 10.59 -11.83 -9.14
C ARG A 205 10.16 -10.37 -9.20
N GLU A 206 8.94 -10.08 -8.79
CA GLU A 206 8.34 -8.74 -8.75
C GLU A 206 8.86 -7.92 -7.57
N GLN A 207 9.57 -8.53 -6.61
CA GLN A 207 10.02 -7.87 -5.38
C GLN A 207 8.85 -7.17 -4.67
N SER A 208 7.76 -7.90 -4.46
CA SER A 208 6.46 -7.35 -4.11
C SER A 208 6.38 -6.91 -2.65
N HIS A 209 6.38 -5.60 -2.42
CA HIS A 209 6.18 -5.02 -1.09
C HIS A 209 4.77 -5.29 -0.53
N TRP A 210 3.74 -5.36 -1.38
CA TRP A 210 2.38 -5.70 -0.94
C TRP A 210 2.29 -7.14 -0.43
N MET A 211 3.02 -8.08 -1.04
CA MET A 211 3.14 -9.42 -0.48
C MET A 211 3.84 -9.40 0.87
N LEU A 212 4.94 -8.65 1.02
CA LEU A 212 5.64 -8.54 2.30
C LEU A 212 4.76 -7.92 3.40
N TYR A 213 3.94 -6.90 3.09
CA TYR A 213 2.95 -6.37 4.03
C TYR A 213 1.91 -7.42 4.44
N SER A 214 1.37 -8.17 3.47
CA SER A 214 0.36 -9.19 3.78
C SER A 214 0.95 -10.35 4.58
N LEU A 215 2.17 -10.79 4.27
CA LEU A 215 2.87 -11.86 4.99
C LEU A 215 3.23 -11.47 6.42
N GLU A 216 3.66 -10.23 6.64
CA GLU A 216 3.86 -9.68 7.98
C GLU A 216 2.57 -9.76 8.81
N GLN A 217 1.47 -9.25 8.27
CA GLN A 217 0.18 -9.25 8.97
C GLN A 217 -0.35 -10.67 9.19
N LEU A 218 -0.15 -11.57 8.24
CA LEU A 218 -0.56 -12.97 8.37
C LEU A 218 0.24 -13.69 9.44
N GLN A 219 1.55 -13.46 9.54
CA GLN A 219 2.40 -14.11 10.55
C GLN A 219 1.96 -13.80 11.98
N HIS A 220 1.41 -12.62 12.24
CA HIS A 220 0.84 -12.30 13.55
C HIS A 220 -0.40 -13.12 13.92
N LEU A 221 -1.06 -13.72 12.94
CA LEU A 221 -2.29 -14.53 13.08
C LEU A 221 -2.03 -16.02 12.86
N ASP A 222 -0.92 -16.35 12.22
CA ASP A 222 -0.53 -17.71 11.85
C ASP A 222 0.99 -17.83 11.85
N ALA A 223 1.54 -18.51 12.85
CA ALA A 223 2.99 -18.68 13.02
C ALA A 223 3.60 -19.78 12.11
N SER A 224 2.89 -20.21 11.06
CA SER A 224 3.38 -21.25 10.16
C SER A 224 4.70 -20.86 9.50
N PRO A 225 5.76 -21.70 9.56
CA PRO A 225 7.10 -21.33 9.10
C PRO A 225 7.19 -20.97 7.61
N HIS A 226 6.29 -21.49 6.77
CA HIS A 226 6.30 -21.21 5.33
C HIS A 226 6.03 -19.73 5.02
N ILE A 227 5.25 -19.03 5.86
CA ILE A 227 4.94 -17.60 5.71
C ILE A 227 6.23 -16.78 5.80
N TYR A 228 7.04 -17.04 6.82
CA TYR A 228 8.35 -16.38 6.95
C TYR A 228 9.28 -16.74 5.79
N THR A 229 9.34 -18.03 5.42
CA THR A 229 10.20 -18.50 4.32
C THR A 229 9.81 -17.84 2.98
N HIS A 230 8.53 -17.63 2.74
CA HIS A 230 8.07 -16.92 1.54
C HIS A 230 8.53 -15.45 1.57
N ALA A 231 8.32 -14.76 2.68
CA ALA A 231 8.76 -13.36 2.86
C ALA A 231 10.29 -13.23 2.73
N GLU A 232 11.06 -14.15 3.31
CA GLU A 232 12.52 -14.18 3.23
C GLU A 232 13.02 -14.30 1.78
N LYS A 233 12.38 -15.12 0.96
CA LYS A 233 12.72 -15.22 -0.46
C LYS A 233 12.50 -13.92 -1.21
N ILE A 234 11.40 -13.21 -0.93
CA ILE A 234 11.12 -11.90 -1.54
C ILE A 234 12.16 -10.86 -1.06
N ALA A 235 12.45 -10.80 0.24
CA ALA A 235 13.43 -9.89 0.80
C ALA A 235 14.85 -10.17 0.26
N THR A 236 15.22 -11.44 0.12
CA THR A 236 16.49 -11.88 -0.48
C THR A 236 16.62 -11.40 -1.92
N GLU A 237 15.55 -11.50 -2.72
CA GLU A 237 15.55 -11.02 -4.10
C GLU A 237 15.72 -9.50 -4.19
N ILE A 238 15.09 -8.74 -3.28
CA ILE A 238 15.28 -7.26 -3.22
C ILE A 238 16.75 -6.91 -2.98
N ILE A 239 17.44 -7.62 -2.07
CA ILE A 239 18.82 -7.33 -1.69
C ILE A 239 19.81 -7.79 -2.76
N ASN A 240 19.63 -8.99 -3.30
CA ASN A 240 20.56 -9.59 -4.24
C ASN A 240 20.41 -9.07 -5.67
N ASN A 241 19.25 -8.51 -6.01
CA ASN A 241 18.95 -8.00 -7.36
C ASN A 241 18.41 -6.55 -7.32
N PRO A 242 19.22 -5.55 -6.92
CA PRO A 242 18.78 -4.18 -6.71
C PRO A 242 18.62 -3.37 -8.01
N THR A 243 18.20 -3.98 -9.12
CA THR A 243 18.04 -3.32 -10.44
C THR A 243 17.06 -2.14 -10.41
N TYR A 244 16.14 -2.10 -9.45
CA TYR A 244 15.22 -0.97 -9.24
C TYR A 244 15.96 0.35 -8.95
N LEU A 245 17.19 0.30 -8.47
CA LEU A 245 18.03 1.49 -8.23
C LEU A 245 18.47 2.16 -9.52
N GLU A 246 18.66 1.38 -10.58
CA GLU A 246 19.08 1.85 -11.89
C GLU A 246 18.00 2.67 -12.62
N TRP A 247 16.73 2.47 -12.20
CA TRP A 247 15.61 3.19 -12.82
C TRP A 247 15.57 4.68 -12.47
N GLY A 248 16.34 5.13 -11.48
CA GLY A 248 16.41 6.52 -11.07
C GLY A 248 15.08 7.13 -10.63
N ARG A 249 14.18 6.31 -10.07
CA ARG A 249 12.82 6.70 -9.70
C ARG A 249 12.57 6.49 -8.21
N SER A 250 11.87 7.44 -7.58
CA SER A 250 11.60 7.41 -6.13
C SER A 250 10.71 6.25 -5.70
N THR A 251 9.60 6.02 -6.39
CA THR A 251 8.59 5.01 -5.98
C THR A 251 9.11 3.57 -5.97
N PRO A 252 9.85 3.08 -6.99
CA PRO A 252 10.43 1.73 -6.91
C PRO A 252 11.36 1.53 -5.72
N ILE A 253 12.14 2.54 -5.35
CA ILE A 253 13.01 2.51 -4.17
C ILE A 253 12.16 2.47 -2.91
N ALA A 254 11.15 3.35 -2.81
CA ALA A 254 10.25 3.41 -1.67
C ALA A 254 9.51 2.09 -1.44
N CYS A 255 8.93 1.50 -2.48
CA CYS A 255 8.21 0.22 -2.40
C CYS A 255 9.11 -0.91 -1.85
N ARG A 256 10.37 -1.03 -2.31
CA ARG A 256 11.29 -2.06 -1.80
C ARG A 256 11.66 -1.77 -0.35
N THR A 257 11.81 -0.51 0.02
CA THR A 257 12.07 -0.10 1.40
C THR A 257 10.90 -0.45 2.32
N GLU A 258 9.67 -0.16 1.90
CA GLU A 258 8.44 -0.57 2.62
C GLU A 258 8.39 -2.08 2.83
N GLY A 259 8.67 -2.85 1.78
CA GLY A 259 8.68 -4.32 1.86
C GLY A 259 9.75 -4.85 2.82
N LEU A 260 10.98 -4.33 2.76
CA LEU A 260 12.05 -4.72 3.68
C LEU A 260 11.73 -4.33 5.13
N LEU A 261 11.07 -3.20 5.36
CA LEU A 261 10.61 -2.78 6.68
C LEU A 261 9.54 -3.71 7.23
N ALA A 262 8.61 -4.19 6.40
CA ALA A 262 7.65 -5.22 6.78
C ALA A 262 8.35 -6.52 7.13
N PHE A 263 9.32 -6.97 6.33
CA PHE A 263 10.10 -8.18 6.63
C PHE A 263 10.87 -8.12 7.94
N VAL A 264 11.50 -6.98 8.26
CA VAL A 264 12.27 -6.81 9.53
C VAL A 264 11.38 -6.93 10.77
N ARG A 265 10.09 -6.63 10.67
CA ARG A 265 9.13 -6.79 11.78
C ARG A 265 8.65 -8.22 11.98
N MET A 266 8.92 -9.12 11.02
CA MET A 266 8.57 -10.53 11.13
C MET A 266 9.52 -11.27 12.07
N THR A 267 9.00 -12.29 12.76
CA THR A 267 9.78 -13.14 13.66
C THR A 267 10.25 -14.39 12.93
N PRO A 268 11.56 -14.64 12.82
CA PRO A 268 12.06 -15.86 12.21
C PRO A 268 11.68 -17.09 13.04
N PRO A 269 11.32 -18.24 12.41
CA PRO A 269 10.93 -19.46 13.11
C PRO A 269 12.10 -20.13 13.86
N LYS A 270 13.33 -19.85 13.47
CA LYS A 270 14.58 -20.26 14.13
C LYS A 270 15.61 -19.15 13.97
N PRO A 271 16.56 -19.00 14.93
CA PRO A 271 17.73 -18.17 14.69
C PRO A 271 18.48 -18.77 13.50
N THR A 272 18.47 -18.09 12.37
CA THR A 272 19.10 -18.56 11.14
C THR A 272 20.15 -17.58 10.67
N ASP A 273 21.24 -18.12 10.09
CA ASP A 273 22.32 -17.34 9.47
C ASP A 273 21.96 -16.83 8.07
N SER A 274 20.70 -16.98 7.64
CA SER A 274 20.28 -16.74 6.26
C SER A 274 20.38 -15.26 5.90
N LEU A 275 19.47 -14.45 6.10
CA LEU A 275 19.59 -13.02 5.79
C LEU A 275 19.90 -12.24 7.07
N THR A 276 21.11 -11.77 7.25
CA THR A 276 21.44 -11.05 8.48
C THR A 276 20.59 -9.78 8.54
N GLN A 277 19.93 -9.57 9.67
CA GLN A 277 19.17 -8.35 9.94
C GLN A 277 20.00 -7.09 9.64
N VAL A 278 21.31 -7.17 9.80
CA VAL A 278 22.27 -6.12 9.47
C VAL A 278 22.27 -5.79 7.98
N ALA A 279 22.26 -6.79 7.08
CA ALA A 279 22.25 -6.55 5.64
C ALA A 279 20.93 -5.90 5.19
N VAL A 280 19.80 -6.33 5.77
CA VAL A 280 18.48 -5.74 5.49
C VAL A 280 18.42 -4.29 5.94
N LEU A 281 18.83 -3.99 7.16
CA LEU A 281 18.84 -2.63 7.71
C LEU A 281 19.77 -1.70 6.93
N LYS A 282 20.95 -2.18 6.53
CA LYS A 282 21.84 -1.42 5.66
C LYS A 282 21.19 -1.06 4.32
N CYS A 283 20.52 -2.01 3.67
CA CYS A 283 19.81 -1.77 2.42
C CYS A 283 18.67 -0.75 2.61
N ILE A 284 17.91 -0.82 3.71
CA ILE A 284 16.87 0.14 4.07
C ILE A 284 17.46 1.54 4.21
N GLU A 285 18.53 1.72 4.97
CA GLU A 285 19.18 3.02 5.18
C GLU A 285 19.71 3.63 3.87
N GLU A 286 20.35 2.82 3.02
CA GLU A 286 20.81 3.26 1.70
C GLU A 286 19.65 3.69 0.80
N ASN A 287 18.55 2.96 0.81
CA ASN A 287 17.35 3.30 0.06
C ASN A 287 16.71 4.60 0.57
N LEU A 288 16.56 4.77 1.88
CA LEU A 288 16.03 6.00 2.47
C LEU A 288 16.88 7.22 2.14
N ALA A 289 18.22 7.08 2.19
CA ALA A 289 19.12 8.14 1.78
C ALA A 289 18.94 8.55 0.31
N LYS A 290 18.70 7.57 -0.58
CA LYS A 290 18.37 7.84 -1.99
C LYS A 290 17.00 8.50 -2.17
N GLN A 291 15.97 8.06 -1.41
CA GLN A 291 14.65 8.66 -1.45
C GLN A 291 14.67 10.15 -1.10
N LEU A 292 15.51 10.58 -0.15
CA LEU A 292 15.69 12.00 0.20
C LEU A 292 16.14 12.87 -0.96
N MET A 293 16.82 12.30 -1.97
CA MET A 293 17.26 13.03 -3.17
C MET A 293 16.06 13.48 -4.05
N PHE A 294 14.92 12.84 -3.93
CA PHE A 294 13.71 13.17 -4.67
C PHE A 294 12.75 14.08 -3.90
N LYS A 295 13.06 14.36 -2.61
CA LYS A 295 12.21 15.19 -1.75
C LYS A 295 12.29 16.65 -2.14
N THR A 296 11.15 17.28 -2.37
CA THR A 296 11.03 18.72 -2.59
C THR A 296 11.04 19.48 -1.27
N LYS A 297 11.25 20.81 -1.33
CA LYS A 297 11.26 21.67 -0.13
C LYS A 297 9.94 21.66 0.63
N ASP A 298 8.82 21.49 -0.07
CA ASP A 298 7.46 21.50 0.50
C ASP A 298 6.94 20.10 0.87
N GLY A 299 7.82 19.07 0.87
CA GLY A 299 7.52 17.74 1.36
C GLY A 299 6.93 16.78 0.33
N ALA A 300 6.80 17.19 -0.93
CA ALA A 300 6.47 16.26 -1.99
C ALA A 300 7.68 15.41 -2.39
N PHE A 301 7.43 14.41 -3.25
CA PHE A 301 8.47 13.60 -3.88
C PHE A 301 8.25 13.59 -5.38
N THR A 302 9.32 13.88 -6.13
CA THR A 302 9.32 13.80 -7.58
C THR A 302 9.45 12.35 -8.04
N ARG A 303 9.08 12.10 -9.29
CA ARG A 303 9.23 10.78 -9.92
C ARG A 303 10.70 10.33 -9.96
N GLY A 304 11.59 11.24 -10.35
CA GLY A 304 13.01 11.01 -10.47
C GLY A 304 13.76 12.33 -10.43
N GLY A 305 15.03 12.33 -10.85
CA GLY A 305 15.87 13.50 -10.88
C GLY A 305 16.57 13.63 -12.24
N GLY A 306 16.54 14.81 -12.85
CA GLY A 306 17.41 15.13 -13.97
C GLY A 306 16.76 15.60 -15.26
N ASP A 307 15.56 15.15 -15.63
CA ASP A 307 14.87 15.66 -16.83
C ASP A 307 13.44 16.14 -16.51
N ARG A 308 12.75 16.73 -17.51
CA ARG A 308 11.41 17.29 -17.32
C ARG A 308 10.38 16.25 -16.87
N ARG A 309 10.51 14.98 -17.25
CA ARG A 309 9.56 13.90 -16.86
C ARG A 309 9.79 13.50 -15.42
N ASP A 310 10.99 13.69 -14.91
CA ASP A 310 11.36 13.35 -13.55
C ASP A 310 10.88 14.38 -12.53
N GLN A 311 10.47 15.57 -12.96
CA GLN A 311 9.87 16.61 -12.11
C GLN A 311 8.38 16.41 -11.83
N GLU A 312 7.78 15.35 -12.35
CA GLU A 312 6.40 14.99 -11.99
C GLU A 312 6.32 14.65 -10.51
N VAL A 313 5.39 15.31 -9.81
CA VAL A 313 4.88 14.91 -8.49
C VAL A 313 3.53 14.24 -8.69
N ARG A 314 3.31 13.12 -8.01
CA ARG A 314 2.05 12.41 -7.98
C ARG A 314 1.77 11.89 -6.58
N ILE A 315 0.50 11.82 -6.18
CA ILE A 315 0.14 11.48 -4.80
C ILE A 315 0.73 10.15 -4.33
N ASP A 316 0.82 9.13 -5.19
CA ASP A 316 1.43 7.84 -4.84
C ASP A 316 2.96 7.91 -4.70
N TYR A 317 3.65 8.86 -5.34
CA TYR A 317 5.06 9.08 -5.07
C TYR A 317 5.27 9.58 -3.64
N ILE A 318 4.42 10.51 -3.18
CA ILE A 318 4.45 11.00 -1.80
C ILE A 318 4.06 9.86 -0.85
N GLN A 319 2.98 9.14 -1.13
CA GLN A 319 2.47 8.02 -0.33
C GLN A 319 3.55 6.99 -0.02
N HIS A 320 4.16 6.37 -1.03
CA HIS A 320 5.15 5.31 -0.81
C HIS A 320 6.40 5.83 -0.10
N ASN A 321 6.87 7.02 -0.47
CA ASN A 321 8.04 7.58 0.22
C ASN A 321 7.74 7.86 1.70
N LEU A 322 6.63 8.54 2.04
CA LEU A 322 6.31 8.81 3.44
C LEU A 322 6.07 7.53 4.25
N SER A 323 5.46 6.48 3.66
CA SER A 323 5.24 5.20 4.33
C SER A 323 6.55 4.52 4.69
N ALA A 324 7.55 4.54 3.78
CA ALA A 324 8.88 4.03 4.08
C ALA A 324 9.54 4.76 5.26
N PHE A 325 9.47 6.09 5.30
CA PHE A 325 10.02 6.88 6.41
C PHE A 325 9.25 6.67 7.72
N LEU A 326 7.93 6.59 7.68
CA LEU A 326 7.10 6.31 8.85
C LEU A 326 7.46 4.95 9.46
N HIS A 327 7.47 3.90 8.65
CA HIS A 327 7.75 2.55 9.14
C HIS A 327 9.19 2.40 9.67
N PHE A 328 10.14 3.11 9.08
CA PHE A 328 11.51 3.17 9.64
C PHE A 328 11.53 3.85 11.02
N SER A 329 10.78 4.94 11.20
CA SER A 329 10.71 5.63 12.49
C SER A 329 10.12 4.77 13.62
N GLN A 330 9.33 3.75 13.27
CA GLN A 330 8.70 2.84 14.21
C GLN A 330 9.58 1.64 14.62
N LEU A 331 10.66 1.37 13.88
CA LEU A 331 11.53 0.21 14.18
C LEU A 331 12.21 0.26 15.55
N GLU A 332 12.56 1.45 16.03
CA GLU A 332 13.26 1.62 17.32
C GLU A 332 12.32 1.73 18.52
N GLN A 333 11.02 2.00 18.30
CA GLN A 333 10.05 2.05 19.39
C GLN A 333 9.72 0.65 19.96
N ASN A 334 10.07 -0.39 19.21
CA ASN A 334 9.81 -1.81 19.54
C ASN A 334 11.08 -2.58 19.95
N ARG A 335 12.22 -1.91 20.12
CA ARG A 335 13.48 -2.45 20.69
C ARG A 335 13.69 -1.96 22.11
#